data_143abee0f1c1b986c359951a4d1ad58b
#
_entry.id   143abee0f1c1b986c359951a4d1ad58b
#
_cell.length_a   1.000
_cell.length_b   1.000
_cell.length_c   1.000
_cell.angle_alpha   90.00
_cell.angle_beta   90.00
_cell.angle_gamma   90.00
#
_symmetry.space_group_name_H-M   'P 1'
#
loop_
_entity.id
_entity.type
_entity.pdbx_description
1 polymer ?
#
loop_
_entity_poly.entity_id
_entity_poly.type
_entity_poly.pdbx_seq_one_letter_code
_entity_poly.pdbx_strand_id
1 'polypeptide(L)'
;MVFMAFNGEEKGMLGSSAISTDKNLNKIYSNMTALFNFEMVATESAFGKNALFMTGDEFSDLDELFNKNAANGLKINPDPYAAQQLFYRSDNVSFVKKKIIAHSFSTVDMTKATHYHNESDDIHIVDFDNLTQIINNFGKTLEKLSPSNFNPKYNDTVKF
;
A
#
# COMPACT_ATOMS: atom_id res chain seq x y z
N MET A 1 -14.34 4.87 6.36
CA MET A 1 -13.13 4.95 5.50
C MET A 1 -12.60 6.37 5.54
N VAL A 2 -11.28 6.57 5.55
CA VAL A 2 -10.62 7.88 5.51
C VAL A 2 -9.63 7.87 4.35
N PHE A 3 -9.60 8.92 3.54
CA PHE A 3 -8.62 9.12 2.49
C PHE A 3 -7.62 10.19 2.94
N MET A 4 -6.34 9.91 2.75
CA MET A 4 -5.25 10.82 3.10
C MET A 4 -4.34 11.00 1.89
N ALA A 5 -3.99 12.23 1.55
CA ALA A 5 -2.96 12.56 0.57
C ALA A 5 -1.78 13.17 1.31
N PHE A 6 -0.66 12.48 1.28
CA PHE A 6 0.56 12.94 1.93
C PHE A 6 1.40 13.78 0.96
N ASN A 7 2.23 14.66 1.50
CA ASN A 7 3.22 15.41 0.75
C ASN A 7 4.62 15.21 1.35
N GLY A 8 5.64 15.55 0.58
CA GLY A 8 7.03 15.51 1.05
C GLY A 8 7.55 14.13 1.39
N GLU A 9 7.04 13.07 0.74
CA GLU A 9 7.53 11.71 0.91
C GLU A 9 9.03 11.65 0.56
N GLU A 10 9.44 12.16 -0.61
CA GLU A 10 10.81 12.25 -1.13
C GLU A 10 11.76 13.11 -0.25
N LYS A 11 11.21 13.87 0.69
CA LYS A 11 11.97 14.68 1.65
C LYS A 11 12.00 14.06 3.06
N GLY A 12 11.70 12.76 3.17
CA GLY A 12 11.70 12.00 4.40
C GLY A 12 10.31 11.84 5.02
N MET A 13 9.29 11.59 4.18
CA MET A 13 7.92 11.26 4.63
C MET A 13 7.32 12.34 5.54
N LEU A 14 7.54 13.62 5.22
CA LEU A 14 7.18 14.74 6.09
C LEU A 14 5.67 14.79 6.39
N GLY A 15 4.84 14.58 5.36
CA GLY A 15 3.39 14.65 5.50
C GLY A 15 2.84 13.52 6.36
N SER A 16 3.18 12.28 6.08
CA SER A 16 2.73 11.12 6.86
C SER A 16 3.24 11.15 8.29
N SER A 17 4.50 11.59 8.49
CA SER A 17 5.08 11.76 9.83
C SER A 17 4.32 12.80 10.65
N ALA A 18 4.02 13.96 10.05
CA ALA A 18 3.26 15.02 10.72
C ALA A 18 1.84 14.53 11.09
N ILE A 19 1.13 13.93 10.12
CA ILE A 19 -0.22 13.41 10.33
C ILE A 19 -0.22 12.29 11.38
N SER A 20 0.71 11.34 11.32
CA SER A 20 0.75 10.21 12.27
C SER A 20 0.97 10.65 13.73
N THR A 21 1.51 11.84 13.94
CA THR A 21 1.78 12.41 15.28
C THR A 21 0.75 13.44 15.74
N ASP A 22 -0.21 13.81 14.89
CA ASP A 22 -1.26 14.78 15.25
C ASP A 22 -2.22 14.18 16.28
N LYS A 23 -2.21 14.75 17.46
CA LYS A 23 -3.06 14.33 18.60
C LYS A 23 -4.56 14.49 18.32
N ASN A 24 -4.96 15.41 17.43
CA ASN A 24 -6.35 15.61 17.07
C ASN A 24 -6.91 14.42 16.28
N LEU A 25 -6.04 13.62 15.67
CA LEU A 25 -6.40 12.44 14.89
C LEU A 25 -6.32 11.13 15.69
N ASN A 26 -5.95 11.15 16.96
CA ASN A 26 -5.82 9.95 17.78
C ASN A 26 -7.08 9.06 17.77
N LYS A 27 -8.29 9.67 17.72
CA LYS A 27 -9.54 8.93 17.64
C LYS A 27 -9.69 8.16 16.31
N ILE A 28 -9.12 8.68 15.23
CA ILE A 28 -9.08 7.97 13.95
C ILE A 28 -8.11 6.81 14.06
N TYR A 29 -6.91 7.05 14.57
CA TYR A 29 -5.86 6.02 14.68
C TYR A 29 -6.26 4.86 15.57
N SER A 30 -6.91 5.12 16.71
CA SER A 30 -7.38 4.08 17.64
C SER A 30 -8.46 3.16 17.05
N ASN A 31 -9.11 3.58 15.97
CA ASN A 31 -10.14 2.80 15.27
C ASN A 31 -9.68 2.33 13.87
N MET A 32 -8.43 2.55 13.52
CA MET A 32 -7.90 2.17 12.22
C MET A 32 -7.56 0.67 12.21
N THR A 33 -8.23 -0.08 11.35
CA THR A 33 -7.97 -1.51 11.18
C THR A 33 -6.71 -1.74 10.36
N ALA A 34 -6.54 -0.98 9.27
CA ALA A 34 -5.36 -1.02 8.42
C ALA A 34 -5.23 0.28 7.62
N LEU A 35 -4.02 0.57 7.18
CA LEU A 35 -3.70 1.63 6.23
C LEU A 35 -3.14 0.98 4.95
N PHE A 36 -3.76 1.29 3.84
CA PHE A 36 -3.31 0.92 2.51
C PHE A 36 -2.63 2.13 1.88
N ASN A 37 -1.31 2.12 1.80
CA ASN A 37 -0.54 3.15 1.13
C ASN A 37 -0.36 2.76 -0.34
N PHE A 38 -0.65 3.65 -1.27
CA PHE A 38 -0.50 3.39 -2.70
C PHE A 38 0.58 4.29 -3.26
N GLU A 39 1.57 3.68 -3.89
CA GLU A 39 2.64 4.36 -4.59
C GLU A 39 3.02 3.59 -5.85
N MET A 40 3.47 4.32 -6.88
CA MET A 40 3.93 3.72 -8.14
C MET A 40 2.95 2.65 -8.68
N VAL A 41 1.67 3.01 -8.77
CA VAL A 41 0.58 2.10 -9.22
C VAL A 41 0.12 2.39 -10.65
N ALA A 42 0.88 3.20 -11.39
CA ALA A 42 0.49 3.69 -12.69
C ALA A 42 0.89 2.80 -13.86
N THR A 43 1.79 1.84 -13.64
CA THR A 43 2.27 0.91 -14.69
C THR A 43 1.75 -0.49 -14.47
N GLU A 44 1.84 -1.35 -15.50
CA GLU A 44 1.51 -2.77 -15.35
C GLU A 44 2.50 -3.45 -14.40
N SER A 45 1.95 -4.28 -13.53
CA SER A 45 2.73 -5.06 -12.58
C SER A 45 3.56 -6.16 -13.27
N ALA A 46 4.71 -6.50 -12.67
CA ALA A 46 5.47 -7.70 -13.02
C ALA A 46 4.63 -8.99 -12.92
N PHE A 47 3.50 -8.95 -12.22
CA PHE A 47 2.52 -10.03 -12.09
C PHE A 47 1.36 -9.92 -13.09
N GLY A 48 1.44 -9.00 -14.05
CA GLY A 48 0.40 -8.73 -15.05
C GLY A 48 -0.65 -7.72 -14.57
N LYS A 49 -1.72 -7.58 -15.37
CA LYS A 49 -2.81 -6.64 -15.07
C LYS A 49 -3.64 -7.08 -13.86
N ASN A 50 -4.29 -6.11 -13.24
CA ASN A 50 -5.15 -6.32 -12.06
C ASN A 50 -4.41 -7.01 -10.90
N ALA A 51 -3.12 -6.72 -10.76
CA ALA A 51 -2.26 -7.30 -9.74
C ALA A 51 -1.41 -6.21 -9.08
N LEU A 52 -1.31 -6.28 -7.77
CA LEU A 52 -0.44 -5.46 -6.93
C LEU A 52 0.56 -6.38 -6.22
N PHE A 53 1.63 -5.83 -5.72
CA PHE A 53 2.40 -6.46 -4.64
C PHE A 53 2.32 -5.60 -3.39
N MET A 54 2.52 -6.22 -2.23
CA MET A 54 2.51 -5.56 -0.93
C MET A 54 3.92 -5.59 -0.33
N THR A 55 4.47 -4.44 -0.01
CA THR A 55 5.77 -4.37 0.65
C THR A 55 5.68 -4.90 2.08
N GLY A 56 6.66 -5.71 2.49
CA GLY A 56 6.69 -6.29 3.83
C GLY A 56 5.56 -7.29 4.08
N ASP A 57 5.16 -8.04 3.06
CA ASP A 57 4.15 -9.10 3.16
C ASP A 57 4.48 -10.12 4.24
N GLU A 58 5.78 -10.36 4.49
CA GLU A 58 6.25 -11.24 5.56
C GLU A 58 5.94 -10.75 6.99
N PHE A 59 5.47 -9.52 7.17
CA PHE A 59 5.26 -8.93 8.50
C PHE A 59 3.83 -9.04 9.02
N SER A 60 2.84 -9.27 8.16
CA SER A 60 1.44 -9.38 8.57
C SER A 60 0.66 -10.35 7.68
N ASP A 61 -0.56 -10.66 8.08
CA ASP A 61 -1.51 -11.48 7.32
C ASP A 61 -2.50 -10.64 6.48
N LEU A 62 -2.17 -9.36 6.23
CA LEU A 62 -3.10 -8.42 5.58
C LEU A 62 -3.41 -8.84 4.14
N ASP A 63 -2.42 -9.22 3.36
CA ASP A 63 -2.57 -9.65 1.97
C ASP A 63 -3.38 -10.95 1.85
N GLU A 64 -3.15 -11.92 2.74
CA GLU A 64 -3.94 -13.16 2.78
C GLU A 64 -5.42 -12.87 3.05
N LEU A 65 -5.70 -12.05 4.07
CA LEU A 65 -7.07 -11.67 4.43
C LEU A 65 -7.74 -10.85 3.32
N PHE A 66 -7.00 -9.96 2.67
CA PHE A 66 -7.49 -9.19 1.53
C PHE A 66 -7.79 -10.12 0.36
N ASN A 67 -6.88 -10.99 -0.02
CA ASN A 67 -7.02 -11.91 -1.15
C ASN A 67 -8.21 -12.87 -1.01
N LYS A 68 -8.52 -13.32 0.22
CA LYS A 68 -9.71 -14.15 0.50
C LYS A 68 -11.03 -13.45 0.13
N ASN A 69 -11.03 -12.12 0.14
CA ASN A 69 -12.21 -11.29 -0.15
C ASN A 69 -12.13 -10.61 -1.52
N ALA A 70 -11.05 -10.77 -2.26
CA ALA A 70 -10.74 -10.03 -3.46
C ALA A 70 -11.84 -10.12 -4.52
N ALA A 71 -12.15 -8.99 -5.14
CA ALA A 71 -13.15 -8.87 -6.19
C ALA A 71 -12.50 -9.05 -7.57
N ASN A 72 -13.22 -9.73 -8.46
CA ASN A 72 -12.90 -9.82 -9.89
C ASN A 72 -11.46 -10.23 -10.22
N GLY A 73 -10.88 -11.12 -9.40
CA GLY A 73 -9.53 -11.63 -9.63
C GLY A 73 -8.40 -10.63 -9.32
N LEU A 74 -8.68 -9.51 -8.63
CA LEU A 74 -7.63 -8.67 -8.08
C LEU A 74 -6.74 -9.50 -7.15
N LYS A 75 -5.44 -9.36 -7.29
CA LYS A 75 -4.50 -10.12 -6.48
C LYS A 75 -3.44 -9.22 -5.87
N ILE A 76 -3.21 -9.41 -4.59
CA ILE A 76 -2.03 -8.90 -3.88
C ILE A 76 -0.99 -10.03 -3.86
N ASN A 77 0.18 -9.75 -4.38
CA ASN A 77 1.30 -10.68 -4.44
C ASN A 77 2.35 -10.31 -3.38
N PRO A 78 3.22 -11.25 -3.01
CA PRO A 78 4.38 -10.95 -2.18
C PRO A 78 5.30 -9.90 -2.81
N ASP A 79 6.10 -9.23 -1.98
CA ASP A 79 7.09 -8.25 -2.43
C ASP A 79 8.22 -8.92 -3.24
N PRO A 80 8.34 -8.68 -4.55
CA PRO A 80 9.40 -9.25 -5.35
C PRO A 80 10.77 -8.57 -5.09
N TYR A 81 10.76 -7.50 -4.30
CA TYR A 81 11.93 -6.65 -4.00
C TYR A 81 12.26 -6.59 -2.51
N ALA A 82 11.90 -7.61 -1.72
CA ALA A 82 12.09 -7.65 -0.26
C ALA A 82 13.53 -7.29 0.17
N ALA A 83 14.55 -7.66 -0.63
CA ALA A 83 15.94 -7.29 -0.37
C ALA A 83 16.20 -5.76 -0.41
N GLN A 84 15.34 -4.99 -1.05
CA GLN A 84 15.44 -3.52 -1.11
C GLN A 84 14.79 -2.85 0.10
N GLN A 85 14.11 -3.61 0.98
CA GLN A 85 13.45 -3.12 2.20
C GLN A 85 12.46 -1.97 1.95
N LEU A 86 11.69 -2.06 0.86
CA LEU A 86 10.75 -1.01 0.45
C LEU A 86 9.69 -0.71 1.54
N PHE A 87 9.34 -1.69 2.36
CA PHE A 87 8.43 -1.52 3.50
C PHE A 87 8.80 -0.37 4.43
N TYR A 88 10.11 -0.12 4.61
CA TYR A 88 10.61 0.93 5.50
C TYR A 88 10.90 2.26 4.81
N ARG A 89 10.54 2.40 3.53
CA ARG A 89 10.96 3.51 2.68
C ARG A 89 9.81 4.37 2.14
N SER A 90 8.59 4.15 2.63
CA SER A 90 7.43 4.91 2.18
C SER A 90 6.54 5.37 3.37
N ASP A 91 5.51 6.13 3.08
CA ASP A 91 4.62 6.79 4.05
C ASP A 91 3.96 5.84 5.06
N ASN A 92 3.80 4.54 4.72
CA ASN A 92 3.27 3.52 5.62
C ASN A 92 4.08 3.45 6.92
N VAL A 93 5.40 3.63 6.88
CA VAL A 93 6.29 3.45 8.05
C VAL A 93 5.97 4.41 9.20
N SER A 94 5.44 5.59 8.88
CA SER A 94 4.99 6.55 9.90
C SER A 94 3.88 5.99 10.78
N PHE A 95 3.04 5.13 10.24
CA PHE A 95 1.94 4.45 10.93
C PHE A 95 2.36 3.12 11.55
N VAL A 96 3.27 2.39 10.91
CA VAL A 96 3.92 1.19 11.49
C VAL A 96 4.53 1.49 12.84
N LYS A 97 5.24 2.63 12.98
CA LYS A 97 5.80 3.12 14.26
C LYS A 97 4.72 3.37 15.33
N LYS A 98 3.46 3.48 14.95
CA LYS A 98 2.30 3.58 15.85
C LYS A 98 1.60 2.23 16.06
N LYS A 99 2.18 1.14 15.57
CA LYS A 99 1.62 -0.22 15.61
C LYS A 99 0.30 -0.35 14.86
N ILE A 100 0.05 0.53 13.89
CA ILE A 100 -1.06 0.43 12.95
C ILE A 100 -0.61 -0.49 11.81
N ILE A 101 -1.44 -1.44 11.43
CA ILE A 101 -1.18 -2.29 10.26
C ILE A 101 -1.13 -1.38 9.03
N ALA A 102 0.04 -1.23 8.43
CA ALA A 102 0.25 -0.30 7.32
C ALA A 102 1.28 -0.85 6.34
N HIS A 103 0.88 -1.01 5.10
CA HIS A 103 1.73 -1.51 4.02
C HIS A 103 1.59 -0.65 2.79
N SER A 104 2.64 -0.60 1.96
CA SER A 104 2.58 0.00 0.63
C SER A 104 2.21 -1.04 -0.41
N PHE A 105 1.37 -0.62 -1.35
CA PHE A 105 0.88 -1.39 -2.48
C PHE A 105 1.35 -0.75 -3.77
N SER A 106 1.96 -1.52 -4.65
CA SER A 106 2.55 -1.02 -5.89
C SER A 106 2.33 -1.98 -7.05
N THR A 107 2.47 -1.46 -8.27
CA THR A 107 2.55 -2.27 -9.50
C THR A 107 3.94 -2.27 -10.10
N VAL A 108 4.83 -1.38 -9.67
CA VAL A 108 6.08 -1.10 -10.38
C VAL A 108 6.92 -2.36 -10.60
N ASP A 109 7.40 -2.54 -11.82
CA ASP A 109 8.50 -3.46 -12.13
C ASP A 109 9.83 -2.69 -12.06
N MET A 110 10.51 -2.78 -10.91
CA MET A 110 11.76 -2.07 -10.67
C MET A 110 12.87 -2.45 -11.65
N THR A 111 12.76 -3.58 -12.32
CA THR A 111 13.73 -3.99 -13.35
C THR A 111 13.56 -3.22 -14.65
N LYS A 112 12.39 -2.59 -14.85
CA LYS A 112 12.00 -1.83 -16.05
C LYS A 112 11.71 -0.35 -15.76
N ALA A 113 11.71 0.07 -14.51
CA ALA A 113 11.32 1.40 -14.08
C ALA A 113 12.38 2.46 -14.41
N THR A 114 12.62 2.68 -15.69
CA THR A 114 13.57 3.69 -16.19
C THR A 114 13.14 5.13 -15.89
N HIS A 115 11.88 5.33 -15.54
CA HIS A 115 11.28 6.61 -15.15
C HIS A 115 11.50 6.94 -13.66
N TYR A 116 11.90 5.97 -12.83
CA TYR A 116 12.03 6.15 -11.40
C TYR A 116 13.02 7.27 -11.06
N HIS A 117 12.54 8.29 -10.32
CA HIS A 117 13.28 9.48 -9.92
C HIS A 117 13.91 10.29 -11.07
N ASN A 118 13.23 10.36 -12.21
CA ASN A 118 13.69 11.19 -13.33
C ASN A 118 12.52 11.87 -14.09
N GLU A 119 12.86 12.76 -15.02
CA GLU A 119 11.91 13.61 -15.76
C GLU A 119 10.94 12.82 -16.68
N SER A 120 11.25 11.56 -16.97
CA SER A 120 10.37 10.69 -17.76
C SER A 120 9.21 10.08 -16.96
N ASP A 121 9.16 10.35 -15.64
CA ASP A 121 8.03 9.96 -14.79
C ASP A 121 6.87 10.95 -15.00
N ASP A 122 6.14 10.75 -16.08
CA ASP A 122 5.03 11.62 -16.46
C ASP A 122 3.79 10.81 -16.91
N ILE A 123 2.75 11.53 -17.33
CA ILE A 123 1.45 10.97 -17.71
C ILE A 123 1.52 9.91 -18.83
N HIS A 124 2.55 9.92 -19.65
CA HIS A 124 2.68 9.03 -20.81
C HIS A 124 2.98 7.58 -20.44
N ILE A 125 3.51 7.33 -19.24
CA ILE A 125 3.78 5.97 -18.76
C ILE A 125 2.57 5.28 -18.12
N VAL A 126 1.48 6.02 -17.90
CA VAL A 126 0.32 5.54 -17.14
C VAL A 126 -0.52 4.56 -17.97
N ASP A 127 -0.66 3.32 -17.51
CA ASP A 127 -1.67 2.38 -17.98
C ASP A 127 -3.01 2.66 -17.28
N PHE A 128 -3.78 3.61 -17.85
CA PHE A 128 -5.07 4.02 -17.29
C PHE A 128 -6.09 2.88 -17.19
N ASP A 129 -6.06 1.92 -18.11
CA ASP A 129 -6.98 0.80 -18.10
C ASP A 129 -6.68 -0.12 -16.90
N ASN A 130 -5.41 -0.46 -16.69
CA ASN A 130 -4.99 -1.26 -15.54
C ASN A 130 -5.23 -0.53 -14.22
N LEU A 131 -4.87 0.74 -14.13
CA LEU A 131 -5.09 1.57 -12.95
C LEU A 131 -6.58 1.64 -12.59
N THR A 132 -7.44 1.90 -13.58
CA THR A 132 -8.90 1.93 -13.39
C THR A 132 -9.44 0.58 -12.92
N GLN A 133 -8.94 -0.52 -13.50
CA GLN A 133 -9.34 -1.87 -13.10
C GLN A 133 -8.94 -2.15 -11.64
N ILE A 134 -7.72 -1.81 -11.25
CA ILE A 134 -7.22 -1.96 -9.87
C ILE A 134 -8.10 -1.15 -8.90
N ILE A 135 -8.31 0.14 -9.17
CA ILE A 135 -9.12 1.02 -8.31
C ILE A 135 -10.52 0.44 -8.10
N ASN A 136 -11.19 0.06 -9.19
CA ASN A 136 -12.55 -0.48 -9.12
C ASN A 136 -12.62 -1.80 -8.34
N ASN A 137 -11.68 -2.70 -8.57
CA ASN A 137 -11.68 -4.01 -7.93
C ASN A 137 -11.21 -3.93 -6.46
N PHE A 138 -10.30 -3.02 -6.16
CA PHE A 138 -9.90 -2.72 -4.78
C PHE A 138 -11.10 -2.14 -3.99
N GLY A 139 -11.79 -1.16 -4.55
CA GLY A 139 -13.00 -0.61 -3.95
C GLY A 139 -14.08 -1.67 -3.69
N LYS A 140 -14.39 -2.50 -4.68
CA LYS A 140 -15.31 -3.63 -4.52
C LYS A 140 -14.85 -4.67 -3.49
N THR A 141 -13.55 -4.83 -3.32
CA THR A 141 -13.02 -5.69 -2.26
C THR A 141 -13.26 -5.06 -0.89
N LEU A 142 -12.95 -3.76 -0.74
CA LEU A 142 -13.18 -3.05 0.52
C LEU A 142 -14.66 -3.11 0.97
N GLU A 143 -15.62 -3.08 0.04
CA GLU A 143 -17.05 -3.21 0.34
C GLU A 143 -17.42 -4.56 0.97
N LYS A 144 -16.63 -5.61 0.75
CA LYS A 144 -16.83 -6.94 1.33
C LYS A 144 -16.15 -7.12 2.69
N LEU A 145 -15.24 -6.21 3.06
CA LEU A 145 -14.50 -6.33 4.30
C LEU A 145 -15.37 -5.90 5.50
N SER A 146 -15.27 -6.65 6.56
CA SER A 146 -15.95 -6.40 7.83
C SER A 146 -15.08 -6.88 9.00
N PRO A 147 -15.35 -6.46 10.23
CA PRO A 147 -14.60 -6.95 11.39
C PRO A 147 -14.60 -8.48 11.57
N SER A 148 -15.57 -9.19 10.96
CA SER A 148 -15.65 -10.65 11.05
C SER A 148 -14.75 -11.38 10.06
N ASN A 149 -14.36 -10.75 8.94
CA ASN A 149 -13.56 -11.38 7.90
C ASN A 149 -12.24 -10.64 7.60
N PHE A 150 -12.02 -9.46 8.22
CA PHE A 150 -10.83 -8.65 8.03
C PHE A 150 -10.38 -8.03 9.36
N ASN A 151 -9.44 -8.70 10.01
CA ASN A 151 -8.80 -8.24 11.25
C ASN A 151 -7.31 -8.56 11.19
N PRO A 152 -6.54 -7.87 10.33
CA PRO A 152 -5.15 -8.16 10.08
C PRO A 152 -4.28 -7.91 11.33
N LYS A 153 -3.19 -8.66 11.42
CA LYS A 153 -2.25 -8.58 12.53
C LYS A 153 -0.82 -8.61 12.03
N TYR A 154 0.04 -7.86 12.70
CA TYR A 154 1.47 -8.07 12.56
C TYR A 154 1.88 -9.40 13.24
N ASN A 155 2.87 -10.04 12.66
CA ASN A 155 3.58 -11.13 13.32
C ASN A 155 4.76 -10.59 14.15
N ASP A 156 5.47 -11.49 14.84
CA ASP A 156 6.55 -11.14 15.76
C ASP A 156 7.85 -10.68 15.07
N THR A 157 7.91 -10.70 13.72
CA THR A 157 9.13 -10.37 12.97
C THR A 157 9.23 -8.88 12.62
N VAL A 158 8.12 -8.13 12.65
CA VAL A 158 8.13 -6.70 12.35
C VAL A 158 8.88 -5.93 13.45
N LYS A 159 9.71 -4.98 13.04
CA LYS A 159 10.43 -4.06 13.93
C LYS A 159 9.73 -2.71 13.94
N PHE A 160 9.32 -2.27 15.13
CA PHE A 160 8.64 -1.00 15.37
C PHE A 160 9.62 0.12 15.76
#